data_4a5faf1973590a50f06e70c9164848cd
#
_entry.id   4a5faf1973590a50f06e70c9164848cd
#
_cell.length_a   1.000
_cell.length_b   1.000
_cell.length_c   1.000
_cell.angle_alpha   90.00
_cell.angle_beta   90.00
_cell.angle_gamma   90.00
#
_symmetry.space_group_name_H-M   'P 1'
#
loop_
_entity.id
_entity.type
_entity.pdbx_description
1 polymer ?
#
loop_
_entity_poly.entity_id
_entity_poly.type
_entity_poly.pdbx_seq_one_letter_code
_entity_poly.pdbx_strand_id
1 'polypeptide(L)'
;MNTTMNAIDWPKEYLPGLTDNYVSNEVIVKGITVEAVWEYLTNAATWPSYYSNSSDIKMLNQEDTHLTSNTRFFFKTFGFPVDAEVVEYVAPSENQPGRISWHGWAGEVGTAERLDVIHAWLVEELDYGVVRILTQETQVGEPAKELYVAKPNPMLNGHQDWLDGLVSAAKSVNK
;
A
#
# COMPACT_ATOMS: atom_id res chain seq x y z
N MET A 1 -11.12 -9.59 26.30
CA MET A 1 -10.71 -9.47 24.89
C MET A 1 -10.47 -8.03 24.58
N ASN A 2 -9.33 -7.72 24.01
CA ASN A 2 -8.98 -6.35 23.64
C ASN A 2 -8.91 -6.28 22.11
N THR A 3 -9.93 -5.72 21.48
CA THR A 3 -10.00 -5.50 20.04
C THR A 3 -9.31 -4.17 19.68
N THR A 4 -8.10 -3.96 20.20
CA THR A 4 -7.36 -2.74 19.86
C THR A 4 -6.85 -2.85 18.42
N MET A 5 -7.32 -1.95 17.57
CA MET A 5 -6.85 -1.84 16.20
C MET A 5 -5.60 -0.96 16.17
N ASN A 6 -4.59 -1.41 15.43
CA ASN A 6 -3.37 -0.65 15.25
C ASN A 6 -3.55 0.46 14.21
N ALA A 7 -2.68 1.47 14.27
CA ALA A 7 -2.64 2.56 13.30
C ALA A 7 -1.33 2.50 12.50
N ILE A 8 -1.31 3.19 11.38
CA ILE A 8 -0.09 3.38 10.57
C ILE A 8 0.90 4.26 11.32
N ASP A 9 2.17 3.91 11.25
CA ASP A 9 3.28 4.74 11.72
C ASP A 9 3.77 5.61 10.55
N TRP A 10 3.67 6.92 10.70
CA TRP A 10 4.00 7.88 9.64
C TRP A 10 5.36 8.51 9.84
N PRO A 11 6.16 8.66 8.76
CA PRO A 11 7.28 9.61 8.80
C PRO A 11 6.76 11.00 9.09
N LYS A 12 7.52 11.77 9.89
CA LYS A 12 7.08 13.05 10.44
C LYS A 12 6.60 14.05 9.36
N GLU A 13 7.29 14.07 8.23
CA GLU A 13 6.97 14.99 7.12
C GLU A 13 5.74 14.56 6.31
N TYR A 14 5.23 13.35 6.56
CA TYR A 14 4.12 12.77 5.81
C TYR A 14 2.88 12.49 6.65
N LEU A 15 2.77 13.13 7.82
CA LEU A 15 1.61 12.98 8.69
C LEU A 15 0.32 13.41 7.97
N PRO A 16 -0.75 12.59 8.04
CA PRO A 16 -2.06 13.00 7.53
C PRO A 16 -2.49 14.37 8.07
N GLY A 17 -3.01 15.22 7.20
CA GLY A 17 -3.39 16.59 7.55
C GLY A 17 -2.29 17.62 7.36
N LEU A 18 -1.03 17.18 7.24
CA LEU A 18 0.10 18.08 6.94
C LEU A 18 0.58 17.94 5.48
N THR A 19 -0.09 17.10 4.70
CA THR A 19 0.23 16.83 3.29
C THR A 19 -0.84 17.40 2.37
N ASP A 20 -0.64 17.29 1.06
CA ASP A 20 -1.55 17.89 0.07
C ASP A 20 -2.73 16.99 -0.29
N ASN A 21 -2.62 15.68 -0.09
CA ASN A 21 -3.71 14.72 -0.28
C ASN A 21 -3.55 13.56 0.72
N TYR A 22 -4.68 12.99 1.14
CA TYR A 22 -4.71 11.82 2.02
C TYR A 22 -5.91 10.97 1.68
N VAL A 23 -5.68 9.66 1.55
CA VAL A 23 -6.76 8.68 1.36
C VAL A 23 -6.57 7.51 2.32
N SER A 24 -7.69 6.92 2.75
CA SER A 24 -7.71 5.78 3.67
C SER A 24 -8.76 4.78 3.22
N ASN A 25 -8.34 3.53 3.10
CA ASN A 25 -9.20 2.42 2.71
C ASN A 25 -9.00 1.27 3.70
N GLU A 26 -10.08 0.60 4.05
CA GLU A 26 -10.05 -0.48 5.02
C GLU A 26 -11.04 -1.57 4.62
N VAL A 27 -10.66 -2.83 4.88
CA VAL A 27 -11.60 -3.96 4.87
C VAL A 27 -11.35 -4.82 6.11
N ILE A 28 -12.44 -5.41 6.61
CA ILE A 28 -12.41 -6.39 7.71
C ILE A 28 -13.19 -7.60 7.21
N VAL A 29 -12.50 -8.73 7.03
CA VAL A 29 -13.06 -9.88 6.31
C VAL A 29 -12.79 -11.20 7.02
N LYS A 30 -13.69 -12.14 6.81
CA LYS A 30 -13.55 -13.54 7.21
C LYS A 30 -13.07 -14.39 6.03
N GLY A 31 -12.49 -15.55 6.32
CA GLY A 31 -12.16 -16.55 5.30
C GLY A 31 -10.85 -16.30 4.58
N ILE A 32 -10.00 -15.42 5.12
CA ILE A 32 -8.62 -15.22 4.65
C ILE A 32 -7.67 -15.31 5.83
N THR A 33 -6.38 -15.50 5.54
CA THR A 33 -5.33 -15.51 6.55
C THR A 33 -4.40 -14.31 6.36
N VAL A 34 -3.79 -13.86 7.45
CA VAL A 34 -2.78 -12.80 7.41
C VAL A 34 -1.62 -13.23 6.51
N GLU A 35 -1.21 -14.49 6.56
CA GLU A 35 -0.11 -15.03 5.77
C GLU A 35 -0.40 -14.96 4.26
N ALA A 36 -1.61 -15.33 3.84
CA ALA A 36 -2.01 -15.26 2.43
C ALA A 36 -2.05 -13.82 1.93
N VAL A 37 -2.62 -12.92 2.72
CA VAL A 37 -2.63 -11.49 2.38
C VAL A 37 -1.21 -10.94 2.27
N TRP A 38 -0.36 -11.26 3.24
CA TRP A 38 1.02 -10.76 3.29
C TRP A 38 1.84 -11.23 2.10
N GLU A 39 1.68 -12.50 1.70
CA GLU A 39 2.39 -13.04 0.52
C GLU A 39 2.00 -12.28 -0.75
N TYR A 40 0.71 -12.10 -1.02
CA TYR A 40 0.26 -11.36 -2.22
C TYR A 40 0.59 -9.87 -2.16
N LEU A 41 0.58 -9.27 -0.98
CA LEU A 41 0.92 -7.86 -0.83
C LEU A 41 2.42 -7.61 -1.03
N THR A 42 3.27 -8.42 -0.43
CA THR A 42 4.72 -8.20 -0.45
C THR A 42 5.41 -8.78 -1.69
N ASN A 43 4.82 -9.77 -2.35
CA ASN A 43 5.34 -10.25 -3.62
C ASN A 43 4.84 -9.37 -4.77
N ALA A 44 5.58 -8.32 -5.08
CA ALA A 44 5.17 -7.33 -6.06
C ALA A 44 4.90 -7.91 -7.46
N ALA A 45 5.55 -9.02 -7.82
CA ALA A 45 5.31 -9.69 -9.10
C ALA A 45 3.86 -10.21 -9.23
N THR A 46 3.14 -10.40 -8.13
CA THR A 46 1.75 -10.86 -8.15
C THR A 46 0.74 -9.74 -8.39
N TRP A 47 1.11 -8.48 -8.19
CA TRP A 47 0.18 -7.35 -8.25
C TRP A 47 -0.65 -7.28 -9.54
N PRO A 48 -0.06 -7.43 -10.74
CA PRO A 48 -0.85 -7.37 -11.97
C PRO A 48 -1.91 -8.48 -12.08
N SER A 49 -1.76 -9.58 -11.35
CA SER A 49 -2.71 -10.69 -11.38
C SER A 49 -4.04 -10.38 -10.70
N TYR A 50 -4.05 -9.40 -9.80
CA TYR A 50 -5.25 -9.03 -9.05
C TYR A 50 -5.54 -7.52 -9.00
N TYR A 51 -4.61 -6.69 -9.49
CA TYR A 51 -4.76 -5.24 -9.50
C TYR A 51 -4.38 -4.70 -10.89
N SER A 52 -5.37 -4.36 -11.69
CA SER A 52 -5.19 -3.98 -13.09
C SER A 52 -4.47 -2.65 -13.30
N ASN A 53 -4.42 -1.79 -12.28
CA ASN A 53 -3.70 -0.51 -12.33
C ASN A 53 -2.21 -0.62 -12.02
N SER A 54 -1.67 -1.84 -11.94
CA SER A 54 -0.23 -2.07 -11.73
C SER A 54 0.37 -2.80 -12.91
N SER A 55 1.53 -2.36 -13.35
CA SER A 55 2.28 -2.97 -14.46
C SER A 55 3.76 -2.61 -14.41
N ASP A 56 4.55 -3.28 -15.24
CA ASP A 56 5.98 -3.00 -15.43
C ASP A 56 6.79 -3.01 -14.14
N ILE A 57 6.51 -3.94 -13.24
CA ILE A 57 7.17 -4.03 -11.95
C ILE A 57 8.60 -4.51 -12.13
N LYS A 58 9.55 -3.77 -11.56
CA LYS A 58 10.98 -4.07 -11.60
C LYS A 58 11.63 -3.86 -10.25
N MET A 59 12.40 -4.85 -9.80
CA MET A 59 13.28 -4.68 -8.65
C MET A 59 14.57 -3.99 -9.10
N LEU A 60 15.04 -3.00 -8.33
CA LEU A 60 16.18 -2.16 -8.69
C LEU A 60 17.45 -2.53 -7.92
N ASN A 61 17.35 -3.14 -6.75
CA ASN A 61 18.49 -3.49 -5.92
C ASN A 61 18.48 -4.93 -5.39
N GLN A 62 17.64 -5.80 -5.98
CA GLN A 62 17.56 -7.22 -5.65
C GLN A 62 16.95 -7.99 -6.80
N GLU A 63 17.12 -9.32 -6.81
CA GLU A 63 16.49 -10.20 -7.81
C GLU A 63 15.12 -10.71 -7.35
N ASP A 64 14.98 -10.99 -6.05
CA ASP A 64 13.72 -11.45 -5.44
C ASP A 64 12.64 -10.38 -5.58
N THR A 65 11.44 -10.80 -5.99
CA THR A 65 10.29 -9.90 -6.16
C THR A 65 9.53 -9.62 -4.86
N HIS A 66 9.94 -10.23 -3.75
CA HIS A 66 9.38 -9.92 -2.44
C HIS A 66 9.98 -8.64 -1.88
N LEU A 67 9.12 -7.72 -1.48
CA LEU A 67 9.53 -6.47 -0.86
C LEU A 67 9.95 -6.72 0.59
N THR A 68 11.09 -6.19 0.97
CA THR A 68 11.64 -6.23 2.33
C THR A 68 12.20 -4.85 2.69
N SER A 69 12.83 -4.72 3.85
CA SER A 69 13.45 -3.45 4.25
C SER A 69 14.42 -2.94 3.19
N ASN A 70 14.27 -1.67 2.82
CA ASN A 70 15.13 -0.97 1.87
C ASN A 70 15.07 -1.48 0.43
N THR A 71 14.12 -2.35 0.08
CA THR A 71 13.91 -2.74 -1.33
C THR A 71 13.58 -1.50 -2.15
N ARG A 72 14.31 -1.31 -3.24
CA ARG A 72 14.02 -0.28 -4.25
C ARG A 72 13.40 -0.95 -5.45
N PHE A 73 12.31 -0.38 -5.92
CA PHE A 73 11.55 -0.94 -7.04
C PHE A 73 10.90 0.14 -7.87
N PHE A 74 10.48 -0.26 -9.04
CA PHE A 74 9.75 0.58 -9.99
C PHE A 74 8.46 -0.13 -10.37
N PHE A 75 7.40 0.63 -10.58
CA PHE A 75 6.16 0.12 -11.18
C PHE A 75 5.40 1.25 -11.85
N LYS A 76 4.45 0.87 -12.70
CA LYS A 76 3.48 1.82 -13.24
C LYS A 76 2.15 1.62 -12.55
N THR A 77 1.53 2.71 -12.16
CA THR A 77 0.18 2.74 -11.59
C THR A 77 -0.62 3.84 -12.27
N PHE A 78 -1.85 3.55 -12.68
CA PHE A 78 -2.67 4.46 -13.51
C PHE A 78 -1.93 4.95 -14.77
N GLY A 79 -1.01 4.15 -15.31
CA GLY A 79 -0.17 4.54 -16.42
C GLY A 79 0.99 5.46 -16.09
N PHE A 80 1.17 5.88 -14.85
CA PHE A 80 2.28 6.73 -14.41
C PHE A 80 3.45 5.91 -13.87
N PRO A 81 4.69 6.26 -14.24
CA PRO A 81 5.88 5.61 -13.69
C PRO A 81 6.12 6.10 -12.25
N VAL A 82 6.40 5.16 -11.36
CA VAL A 82 6.70 5.45 -9.95
C VAL A 82 7.95 4.70 -9.55
N ASP A 83 8.94 5.42 -9.03
CA ASP A 83 10.06 4.85 -8.31
C ASP A 83 9.68 4.73 -6.83
N ALA A 84 10.14 3.69 -6.17
CA ALA A 84 9.76 3.46 -4.77
C ALA A 84 10.89 2.83 -3.96
N GLU A 85 10.88 3.09 -2.66
CA GLU A 85 11.77 2.46 -1.68
C GLU A 85 10.98 2.12 -0.42
N VAL A 86 11.09 0.87 0.02
CA VAL A 86 10.45 0.42 1.26
C VAL A 86 11.12 1.13 2.45
N VAL A 87 10.32 1.85 3.23
CA VAL A 87 10.79 2.62 4.41
C VAL A 87 10.38 1.98 5.73
N GLU A 88 9.38 1.11 5.73
CA GLU A 88 9.01 0.28 6.89
C GLU A 88 8.69 -1.13 6.42
N TYR A 89 9.21 -2.11 7.14
CA TYR A 89 8.88 -3.52 6.91
C TYR A 89 8.91 -4.27 8.24
N VAL A 90 7.75 -4.78 8.64
CA VAL A 90 7.59 -5.64 9.80
C VAL A 90 6.72 -6.82 9.38
N ALA A 91 7.31 -8.00 9.29
CA ALA A 91 6.55 -9.20 8.96
C ALA A 91 5.53 -9.51 10.08
N PRO A 92 4.33 -9.98 9.75
CA PRO A 92 3.34 -10.32 10.76
C PRO A 92 3.79 -11.51 11.59
N SER A 93 3.44 -11.49 12.87
CA SER A 93 3.64 -12.60 13.80
C SER A 93 2.44 -12.70 14.71
N GLU A 94 2.44 -13.73 15.59
CA GLU A 94 1.34 -13.97 16.53
C GLU A 94 0.96 -12.73 17.34
N ASN A 95 1.93 -11.88 17.68
CA ASN A 95 1.74 -10.75 18.58
C ASN A 95 1.94 -9.38 17.92
N GLN A 96 2.09 -9.33 16.60
CA GLN A 96 2.28 -8.06 15.91
C GLN A 96 1.67 -8.08 14.51
N PRO A 97 1.09 -6.96 14.05
CA PRO A 97 0.59 -6.85 12.69
C PRO A 97 1.74 -6.81 11.68
N GLY A 98 1.45 -7.22 10.45
CA GLY A 98 2.31 -6.94 9.32
C GLY A 98 2.24 -5.45 8.97
N ARG A 99 3.39 -4.83 8.74
CA ARG A 99 3.52 -3.42 8.35
C ARG A 99 4.47 -3.31 7.18
N ILE A 100 4.03 -2.67 6.13
CA ILE A 100 4.90 -2.30 5.01
C ILE A 100 4.47 -0.94 4.49
N SER A 101 5.43 -0.06 4.32
CA SER A 101 5.20 1.21 3.64
C SER A 101 6.39 1.55 2.76
N TRP A 102 6.11 2.30 1.70
CA TRP A 102 7.16 2.78 0.82
C TRP A 102 7.00 4.25 0.51
N HIS A 103 8.13 4.91 0.34
CA HIS A 103 8.20 6.22 -0.30
C HIS A 103 8.17 5.99 -1.82
N GLY A 104 7.18 6.54 -2.47
CA GLY A 104 7.07 6.55 -3.93
C GLY A 104 7.25 7.96 -4.46
N TRP A 105 7.81 8.09 -5.66
CA TRP A 105 7.96 9.39 -6.28
C TRP A 105 7.88 9.31 -7.80
N ALA A 106 7.45 10.41 -8.39
CA ALA A 106 7.40 10.63 -9.83
C ALA A 106 7.76 12.09 -10.12
N GLY A 107 8.30 12.35 -11.31
CA GLY A 107 8.71 13.69 -11.71
C GLY A 107 10.05 14.13 -11.11
N GLU A 108 10.61 15.21 -11.65
CA GLU A 108 11.87 15.75 -11.18
C GLU A 108 11.69 16.62 -9.93
N VAL A 109 12.65 16.54 -9.03
CA VAL A 109 12.67 17.36 -7.81
C VAL A 109 12.65 18.84 -8.18
N GLY A 110 11.78 19.61 -7.52
CA GLY A 110 11.68 21.07 -7.73
C GLY A 110 10.80 21.48 -8.91
N THR A 111 10.13 20.53 -9.58
CA THR A 111 9.20 20.84 -10.67
C THR A 111 7.74 20.67 -10.24
N ALA A 112 6.82 21.21 -11.03
CA ALA A 112 5.39 21.09 -10.79
C ALA A 112 4.87 19.65 -11.02
N GLU A 113 5.62 18.80 -11.70
CA GLU A 113 5.28 17.40 -11.93
C GLU A 113 5.72 16.48 -10.80
N ARG A 114 6.50 17.00 -9.84
CA ARG A 114 6.99 16.17 -8.72
C ARG A 114 5.85 15.77 -7.79
N LEU A 115 5.73 14.47 -7.57
CA LEU A 115 4.85 13.85 -6.59
C LEU A 115 5.68 12.98 -5.67
N ASP A 116 5.51 13.13 -4.38
CA ASP A 116 6.07 12.26 -3.35
C ASP A 116 4.94 11.69 -2.52
N VAL A 117 4.99 10.38 -2.26
CA VAL A 117 3.96 9.70 -1.48
C VAL A 117 4.58 8.80 -0.42
N ILE A 118 3.87 8.61 0.69
CA ILE A 118 4.05 7.44 1.55
C ILE A 118 2.78 6.61 1.42
N HIS A 119 2.93 5.40 0.88
CA HIS A 119 1.86 4.42 0.79
C HIS A 119 2.11 3.33 1.83
N ALA A 120 1.18 3.20 2.74
CA ALA A 120 1.33 2.34 3.92
C ALA A 120 0.24 1.27 3.97
N TRP A 121 0.63 0.08 4.39
CA TRP A 121 -0.25 -1.08 4.59
C TRP A 121 -0.06 -1.66 5.98
N LEU A 122 -1.15 -2.04 6.59
CA LEU A 122 -1.20 -2.76 7.85
C LEU A 122 -2.13 -3.95 7.71
N VAL A 123 -1.64 -5.14 8.07
CA VAL A 123 -2.40 -6.40 8.01
C VAL A 123 -2.38 -7.03 9.37
N GLU A 124 -3.55 -7.23 9.98
CA GLU A 124 -3.66 -7.79 11.31
C GLU A 124 -4.84 -8.75 11.45
N GLU A 125 -4.65 -9.76 12.30
CA GLU A 125 -5.74 -10.62 12.74
C GLU A 125 -6.42 -9.98 13.94
N LEU A 126 -7.73 -9.85 13.87
CA LEU A 126 -8.57 -9.42 14.98
C LEU A 126 -9.17 -10.64 15.68
N ASP A 127 -9.87 -10.42 16.78
CA ASP A 127 -10.57 -11.48 17.49
C ASP A 127 -11.49 -12.28 16.55
N TYR A 128 -11.62 -13.58 16.81
CA TYR A 128 -12.46 -14.53 16.04
C TYR A 128 -11.95 -14.84 14.63
N GLY A 129 -10.64 -14.67 14.37
CA GLY A 129 -10.04 -15.03 13.08
C GLY A 129 -10.45 -14.13 11.92
N VAL A 130 -10.82 -12.90 12.20
CA VAL A 130 -11.16 -11.90 11.20
C VAL A 130 -9.88 -11.13 10.86
N VAL A 131 -9.63 -10.88 9.57
CA VAL A 131 -8.45 -10.13 9.12
C VAL A 131 -8.84 -8.72 8.74
N ARG A 132 -8.11 -7.76 9.30
CA ARG A 132 -8.21 -6.34 8.93
C ARG A 132 -7.05 -5.97 8.03
N ILE A 133 -7.36 -5.33 6.91
CA ILE A 133 -6.36 -4.75 6.01
C ILE A 133 -6.64 -3.25 5.91
N LEU A 134 -5.68 -2.45 6.34
CA LEU A 134 -5.72 -1.00 6.25
C LEU A 134 -4.66 -0.54 5.26
N THR A 135 -5.05 0.30 4.30
CA THR A 135 -4.09 0.99 3.43
C THR A 135 -4.39 2.48 3.43
N GLN A 136 -3.34 3.26 3.63
CA GLN A 136 -3.43 4.71 3.68
C GLN A 136 -2.27 5.30 2.87
N GLU A 137 -2.53 6.42 2.23
CA GLU A 137 -1.49 7.12 1.48
C GLU A 137 -1.59 8.62 1.74
N THR A 138 -0.44 9.24 2.03
CA THR A 138 -0.30 10.69 2.03
C THR A 138 0.57 11.12 0.86
N GLN A 139 0.25 12.27 0.28
CA GLN A 139 0.87 12.74 -0.95
C GLN A 139 1.23 14.21 -0.84
N VAL A 140 2.38 14.58 -1.40
CA VAL A 140 2.91 15.93 -1.42
C VAL A 140 3.28 16.33 -2.85
N GLY A 141 2.91 17.53 -3.26
CA GLY A 141 3.20 18.09 -4.58
C GLY A 141 1.99 18.66 -5.29
N GLU A 142 2.20 19.39 -6.37
CA GLU A 142 1.08 19.95 -7.14
C GLU A 142 0.14 18.87 -7.68
N PRO A 143 0.61 17.70 -8.20
CA PRO A 143 -0.30 16.63 -8.59
C PRO A 143 -1.18 16.12 -7.44
N ALA A 144 -0.68 16.13 -6.21
CA ALA A 144 -1.44 15.74 -5.03
C ALA A 144 -2.60 16.71 -4.76
N LYS A 145 -2.38 18.00 -4.95
CA LYS A 145 -3.43 19.03 -4.80
C LYS A 145 -4.54 18.85 -5.82
N GLU A 146 -4.20 18.48 -7.04
CA GLU A 146 -5.17 18.19 -8.10
C GLU A 146 -6.02 16.96 -7.73
N LEU A 147 -5.40 15.91 -7.18
CA LEU A 147 -6.11 14.72 -6.71
C LEU A 147 -7.06 15.05 -5.55
N TYR A 148 -6.64 15.91 -4.65
CA TYR A 148 -7.46 16.32 -3.50
C TYR A 148 -8.77 16.99 -3.92
N VAL A 149 -8.73 17.85 -4.95
CA VAL A 149 -9.93 18.55 -5.41
C VAL A 149 -10.80 17.73 -6.35
N ALA A 150 -10.28 16.64 -6.92
CA ALA A 150 -11.03 15.76 -7.81
C ALA A 150 -12.14 15.04 -7.05
N LYS A 151 -13.34 14.99 -7.64
CA LYS A 151 -14.49 14.28 -7.07
C LYS A 151 -15.11 13.36 -8.13
N PRO A 152 -15.02 12.02 -7.96
CA PRO A 152 -14.39 11.31 -6.83
C PRO A 152 -12.86 11.43 -6.85
N ASN A 153 -12.23 11.24 -5.68
CA ASN A 153 -10.77 11.19 -5.60
C ASN A 153 -10.29 9.87 -6.23
N PRO A 154 -9.51 9.91 -7.33
CA PRO A 154 -9.13 8.67 -8.04
C PRO A 154 -8.23 7.74 -7.22
N MET A 155 -7.45 8.29 -6.28
CA MET A 155 -6.61 7.47 -5.41
C MET A 155 -7.44 6.67 -4.41
N LEU A 156 -8.52 7.25 -3.89
CA LEU A 156 -9.44 6.53 -3.01
C LEU A 156 -10.07 5.34 -3.71
N ASN A 157 -10.56 5.53 -4.93
CA ASN A 157 -11.17 4.47 -5.72
C ASN A 157 -10.13 3.42 -6.17
N GLY A 158 -8.97 3.86 -6.62
CA GLY A 158 -7.90 2.96 -7.05
C GLY A 158 -7.39 2.06 -5.92
N HIS A 159 -7.18 2.61 -4.73
CA HIS A 159 -6.77 1.83 -3.58
C HIS A 159 -7.86 0.86 -3.11
N GLN A 160 -9.13 1.21 -3.27
CA GLN A 160 -10.22 0.26 -2.99
C GLN A 160 -10.17 -0.92 -3.96
N ASP A 161 -9.94 -0.68 -5.25
CA ASP A 161 -9.76 -1.75 -6.24
C ASP A 161 -8.58 -2.66 -5.89
N TRP A 162 -7.47 -2.08 -5.43
CA TRP A 162 -6.31 -2.86 -4.98
C TRP A 162 -6.67 -3.75 -3.79
N LEU A 163 -7.33 -3.17 -2.79
CA LEU A 163 -7.78 -3.88 -1.60
C LEU A 163 -8.72 -5.04 -1.94
N ASP A 164 -9.72 -4.79 -2.78
CA ASP A 164 -10.70 -5.79 -3.18
C ASP A 164 -10.03 -6.93 -3.96
N GLY A 165 -9.10 -6.61 -4.85
CA GLY A 165 -8.31 -7.58 -5.59
C GLY A 165 -7.43 -8.43 -4.66
N LEU A 166 -6.77 -7.80 -3.70
CA LEU A 166 -5.93 -8.48 -2.70
C LEU A 166 -6.75 -9.47 -1.86
N VAL A 167 -7.93 -9.07 -1.41
CA VAL A 167 -8.86 -9.96 -0.69
C VAL A 167 -9.26 -11.15 -1.54
N SER A 168 -9.61 -10.92 -2.80
CA SER A 168 -9.97 -11.99 -3.74
C SER A 168 -8.82 -12.97 -3.95
N ALA A 169 -7.59 -12.46 -4.11
CA ALA A 169 -6.40 -13.29 -4.26
C ALA A 169 -6.16 -14.13 -3.00
N ALA A 170 -6.26 -13.54 -1.81
CA ALA A 170 -6.08 -14.24 -0.55
C ALA A 170 -7.15 -15.33 -0.34
N LYS A 171 -8.39 -15.10 -0.76
CA LYS A 171 -9.45 -16.11 -0.70
C LYS A 171 -9.18 -17.31 -1.61
N SER A 172 -8.53 -17.11 -2.74
CA SER A 172 -8.25 -18.20 -3.69
C SER A 172 -7.33 -19.29 -3.12
N VAL A 173 -6.52 -18.97 -2.12
CA VAL A 173 -5.60 -19.90 -1.45
C VAL A 173 -6.36 -20.98 -0.64
N ASN A 174 -7.57 -20.68 -0.19
CA ASN A 174 -8.38 -21.56 0.66
C ASN A 174 -9.38 -22.43 -0.11
N LYS A 175 -9.24 -22.51 -1.43
CA LYS A 175 -10.11 -23.36 -2.29
C LYS A 175 -9.48 -24.71 -2.58
#